data_928104ca36d7c2be0b3f75613eef2768
#
_entry.id   928104ca36d7c2be0b3f75613eef2768
#
_cell.length_a   1.000
_cell.length_b   1.000
_cell.length_c   1.000
_cell.angle_alpha   90.00
_cell.angle_beta   90.00
_cell.angle_gamma   90.00
#
_symmetry.space_group_name_H-M   'P 1'
#
loop_
_entity.id
_entity.type
_entity.pdbx_description
1 polymer ?
#
loop_
_entity_poly.entity_id
_entity_poly.type
_entity_poly.pdbx_seq_one_letter_code
_entity_poly.pdbx_strand_id
1 'polypeptide(L)'
;GVRILGLYKRIAKLTKSELVDLVMDLVEGDEHVEKTVEFKLITPNDEVKASKQLIRKYINENKRKGFISWRNVHAALQGAELVLDKGRGKLGNGEEETAVKLGISVLSIVVDMLQYTDDSGGEIGYIVNESISLLKDASSLVLLSTNHRVQDHMFQLILKEAMHKRYDGWNDMRYDLLDVCTIYSARSTARQKLEETIDKLLSDISAQSSWSSDYDQQAVKQLQLKILERNGELDRAQQLINDNLSFGTFREMAIEKEMTNGNYEGALEMCQDGEENDSDYPGLVKKWKTYRLQIYEALEDVEKQKETLLEFIFDNEYEAYAKLKELYSEEEWERTLDNIFETFEEKTGYLPHVYEYIAKAENRSDRILKYCEQSPAMVVELYPYLLDDYTEHVVDIFTRYIKWEAEYASDRKKYRHVCEKLKAYKMACGDMK
;
A
#
# COMPACT_ATOMS: atom_id res chain seq x y z
N GLY A 1 -28.71 -3.26 5.56
CA GLY A 1 -29.24 -3.43 6.92
C GLY A 1 -30.73 -3.71 6.96
N VAL A 2 -31.59 -2.79 6.52
CA VAL A 2 -33.08 -2.86 6.68
C VAL A 2 -33.69 -4.03 5.89
N ARG A 3 -33.19 -4.33 4.68
CA ARG A 3 -33.70 -5.42 3.81
C ARG A 3 -33.44 -6.80 4.43
N ILE A 4 -32.25 -7.01 4.99
CA ILE A 4 -31.87 -8.28 5.63
C ILE A 4 -32.66 -8.49 6.93
N LEU A 5 -32.88 -7.43 7.71
CA LEU A 5 -33.68 -7.50 8.95
C LEU A 5 -35.17 -7.85 8.65
N GLY A 6 -35.71 -7.33 7.55
CA GLY A 6 -37.05 -7.69 7.08
C GLY A 6 -37.18 -9.15 6.67
N LEU A 7 -36.17 -9.68 5.97
CA LEU A 7 -36.10 -11.09 5.57
C LEU A 7 -35.98 -12.00 6.81
N TYR A 8 -35.10 -11.67 7.76
CA TYR A 8 -34.95 -12.41 9.00
C TYR A 8 -36.28 -12.55 9.78
N LYS A 9 -37.02 -11.44 9.93
CA LYS A 9 -38.33 -11.47 10.62
C LYS A 9 -39.37 -12.36 9.95
N ARG A 10 -39.29 -12.55 8.63
CA ARG A 10 -40.18 -13.43 7.89
C ARG A 10 -39.77 -14.90 8.06
N ILE A 11 -38.46 -15.18 7.94
CA ILE A 11 -37.90 -16.52 8.14
C ILE A 11 -38.15 -17.02 9.55
N ALA A 12 -37.99 -16.16 10.57
CA ALA A 12 -38.19 -16.53 11.98
C ALA A 12 -39.64 -16.90 12.35
N LYS A 13 -40.61 -16.67 11.45
CA LYS A 13 -42.01 -17.04 11.64
C LYS A 13 -42.36 -18.41 11.04
N LEU A 14 -41.46 -19.00 10.25
CA LEU A 14 -41.66 -20.28 9.63
C LEU A 14 -41.55 -21.42 10.65
N THR A 15 -42.35 -22.45 10.48
CA THR A 15 -42.21 -23.69 11.21
C THR A 15 -40.94 -24.44 10.77
N LYS A 16 -40.51 -25.40 11.56
CA LYS A 16 -39.34 -26.23 11.20
C LYS A 16 -39.52 -26.92 9.85
N SER A 17 -40.74 -27.41 9.55
CA SER A 17 -41.05 -28.06 8.26
C SER A 17 -40.93 -27.07 7.11
N GLU A 18 -41.55 -25.90 7.23
CA GLU A 18 -41.45 -24.83 6.21
C GLU A 18 -40.02 -24.35 5.97
N LEU A 19 -39.18 -24.32 7.03
CA LEU A 19 -37.75 -23.98 6.91
C LEU A 19 -36.98 -25.07 6.15
N VAL A 20 -37.28 -26.35 6.43
CA VAL A 20 -36.65 -27.48 5.70
C VAL A 20 -37.06 -27.45 4.23
N ASP A 21 -38.35 -27.26 3.94
CA ASP A 21 -38.84 -27.17 2.57
C ASP A 21 -38.20 -26.00 1.81
N LEU A 22 -38.09 -24.81 2.45
CA LEU A 22 -37.44 -23.66 1.86
C LEU A 22 -35.94 -23.91 1.56
N VAL A 23 -35.24 -24.59 2.47
CA VAL A 23 -33.81 -24.92 2.27
C VAL A 23 -33.68 -25.94 1.14
N MET A 24 -34.54 -26.95 1.07
CA MET A 24 -34.48 -27.95 0.01
C MET A 24 -34.80 -27.36 -1.37
N ASP A 25 -35.76 -26.44 -1.47
CA ASP A 25 -36.05 -25.73 -2.71
C ASP A 25 -34.82 -24.92 -3.21
N LEU A 26 -34.08 -24.30 -2.29
CA LEU A 26 -32.85 -23.56 -2.62
C LEU A 26 -31.71 -24.48 -3.07
N VAL A 27 -31.60 -25.68 -2.43
CA VAL A 27 -30.59 -26.68 -2.73
C VAL A 27 -30.83 -27.30 -4.11
N GLU A 28 -32.08 -27.62 -4.44
CA GLU A 28 -32.45 -28.22 -5.74
C GLU A 28 -32.23 -27.23 -6.91
N GLY A 29 -32.25 -25.92 -6.64
CA GLY A 29 -32.08 -24.88 -7.65
C GLY A 29 -30.65 -24.46 -7.94
N ASP A 30 -29.70 -24.76 -7.04
CA ASP A 30 -28.32 -24.27 -7.13
C ASP A 30 -27.32 -25.21 -6.46
N GLU A 31 -26.44 -25.83 -7.26
CA GLU A 31 -25.38 -26.74 -6.80
C GLU A 31 -24.42 -26.07 -5.77
N HIS A 32 -24.21 -24.78 -5.86
CA HIS A 32 -23.38 -24.03 -4.88
C HIS A 32 -24.09 -23.96 -3.52
N VAL A 33 -25.41 -23.74 -3.53
CA VAL A 33 -26.21 -23.74 -2.29
C VAL A 33 -26.23 -25.14 -1.69
N GLU A 34 -26.35 -26.20 -2.49
CA GLU A 34 -26.27 -27.59 -2.03
C GLU A 34 -24.95 -27.85 -1.29
N LYS A 35 -23.81 -27.56 -1.94
CA LYS A 35 -22.48 -27.72 -1.36
C LYS A 35 -22.30 -26.89 -0.07
N THR A 36 -22.89 -25.70 -0.03
CA THR A 36 -22.86 -24.81 1.14
C THR A 36 -23.62 -25.42 2.32
N VAL A 37 -24.80 -25.92 2.08
CA VAL A 37 -25.66 -26.53 3.11
C VAL A 37 -25.03 -27.84 3.62
N GLU A 38 -24.57 -28.72 2.71
CA GLU A 38 -23.83 -29.93 3.09
C GLU A 38 -22.65 -29.62 3.98
N PHE A 39 -21.81 -28.64 3.58
CA PHE A 39 -20.63 -28.25 4.36
C PHE A 39 -21.00 -27.71 5.75
N LYS A 40 -22.06 -26.93 5.87
CA LYS A 40 -22.53 -26.39 7.17
C LYS A 40 -23.08 -27.48 8.11
N LEU A 41 -23.53 -28.59 7.56
CA LEU A 41 -24.10 -29.73 8.32
C LEU A 41 -23.03 -30.77 8.74
N ILE A 42 -21.75 -30.61 8.31
CA ILE A 42 -20.69 -31.56 8.69
C ILE A 42 -20.43 -31.50 10.20
N THR A 43 -20.25 -32.67 10.78
CA THR A 43 -19.97 -32.83 12.21
C THR A 43 -18.56 -32.37 12.61
N PRO A 44 -18.31 -31.91 13.86
CA PRO A 44 -17.05 -31.32 14.28
C PRO A 44 -15.79 -32.17 14.07
N ASN A 45 -15.91 -33.51 14.14
CA ASN A 45 -14.75 -34.42 14.07
C ASN A 45 -14.07 -34.45 12.69
N ASP A 46 -14.77 -34.04 11.60
CA ASP A 46 -14.26 -34.08 10.23
C ASP A 46 -14.14 -32.70 9.57
N GLU A 47 -14.39 -31.62 10.32
CA GLU A 47 -14.50 -30.26 9.75
C GLU A 47 -13.23 -29.82 9.01
N VAL A 48 -12.04 -30.05 9.57
CA VAL A 48 -10.77 -29.63 8.95
C VAL A 48 -10.52 -30.39 7.64
N LYS A 49 -10.79 -31.71 7.64
CA LYS A 49 -10.63 -32.57 6.46
C LYS A 49 -11.62 -32.17 5.37
N ALA A 50 -12.89 -32.04 5.73
CA ALA A 50 -13.95 -31.63 4.83
C ALA A 50 -13.70 -30.22 4.25
N SER A 51 -13.23 -29.28 5.06
CA SER A 51 -12.85 -27.94 4.62
C SER A 51 -11.77 -27.98 3.54
N LYS A 52 -10.70 -28.74 3.77
CA LYS A 52 -9.63 -28.90 2.78
C LYS A 52 -10.12 -29.57 1.49
N GLN A 53 -11.01 -30.53 1.59
CA GLN A 53 -11.61 -31.19 0.42
C GLN A 53 -12.47 -30.22 -0.37
N LEU A 54 -13.30 -29.42 0.29
CA LEU A 54 -14.13 -28.40 -0.33
C LEU A 54 -13.31 -27.37 -1.08
N ILE A 55 -12.28 -26.80 -0.44
CA ILE A 55 -11.40 -25.80 -1.07
C ILE A 55 -10.77 -26.40 -2.34
N ARG A 56 -10.19 -27.61 -2.24
CA ARG A 56 -9.55 -28.27 -3.38
C ARG A 56 -10.53 -28.61 -4.50
N LYS A 57 -11.78 -28.94 -4.18
CA LYS A 57 -12.83 -29.23 -5.16
C LYS A 57 -13.06 -28.00 -6.04
N TYR A 58 -13.34 -26.82 -5.45
CA TYR A 58 -13.56 -25.57 -6.19
C TYR A 58 -12.36 -25.17 -7.03
N ILE A 59 -11.15 -25.30 -6.49
CA ILE A 59 -9.90 -25.02 -7.21
C ILE A 59 -9.78 -25.94 -8.43
N ASN A 60 -9.97 -27.25 -8.27
CA ASN A 60 -9.81 -28.22 -9.35
C ASN A 60 -10.86 -28.06 -10.45
N GLU A 61 -12.09 -27.71 -10.11
CA GLU A 61 -13.17 -27.44 -11.08
C GLU A 61 -12.85 -26.23 -11.97
N ASN A 62 -12.08 -25.28 -11.47
CA ASN A 62 -11.71 -24.04 -12.17
C ASN A 62 -10.29 -24.05 -12.77
N LYS A 63 -9.55 -25.13 -12.58
CA LYS A 63 -8.19 -25.30 -13.10
C LYS A 63 -8.21 -25.92 -14.51
N ARG A 64 -7.54 -25.28 -15.47
CA ARG A 64 -7.43 -25.74 -16.84
C ARG A 64 -5.96 -25.93 -17.22
N LYS A 65 -5.59 -27.14 -17.63
CA LYS A 65 -4.19 -27.46 -17.97
C LYS A 65 -3.17 -27.06 -16.90
N GLY A 66 -3.54 -27.20 -15.64
CA GLY A 66 -2.66 -26.87 -14.52
C GLY A 66 -2.65 -25.39 -14.09
N PHE A 67 -3.44 -24.52 -14.73
CA PHE A 67 -3.44 -23.07 -14.49
C PHE A 67 -4.86 -22.53 -14.24
N ILE A 68 -4.99 -21.45 -13.45
CA ILE A 68 -6.23 -20.72 -13.22
C ILE A 68 -6.07 -19.30 -13.78
N SER A 69 -6.89 -18.98 -14.79
CA SER A 69 -6.90 -17.63 -15.38
C SER A 69 -7.60 -16.63 -14.45
N TRP A 70 -7.29 -15.36 -14.57
CA TRP A 70 -7.87 -14.28 -13.78
C TRP A 70 -9.42 -14.30 -13.74
N ARG A 71 -10.08 -14.73 -14.82
CA ARG A 71 -11.54 -14.84 -14.92
C ARG A 71 -12.15 -15.92 -14.01
N ASN A 72 -11.35 -16.93 -13.64
CA ASN A 72 -11.81 -18.09 -12.88
C ASN A 72 -11.34 -18.07 -11.42
N VAL A 73 -10.54 -17.07 -11.01
CA VAL A 73 -9.98 -16.98 -9.65
C VAL A 73 -11.10 -16.89 -8.62
N HIS A 74 -12.06 -16.00 -8.84
CA HIS A 74 -13.21 -15.85 -7.94
C HIS A 74 -13.96 -17.17 -7.72
N ALA A 75 -14.30 -17.87 -8.79
CA ALA A 75 -14.99 -19.16 -8.69
C ALA A 75 -14.13 -20.24 -7.99
N ALA A 76 -12.82 -20.25 -8.23
CA ALA A 76 -11.89 -21.16 -7.57
C ALA A 76 -11.78 -20.92 -6.05
N LEU A 77 -11.96 -19.67 -5.60
CA LEU A 77 -11.84 -19.27 -4.19
C LEU A 77 -13.14 -19.42 -3.38
N GLN A 78 -14.29 -19.69 -4.01
CA GLN A 78 -15.58 -19.81 -3.30
C GLN A 78 -15.54 -20.86 -2.19
N GLY A 79 -14.85 -21.99 -2.39
CA GLY A 79 -14.67 -23.00 -1.33
C GLY A 79 -13.89 -22.47 -0.13
N ALA A 80 -12.88 -21.63 -0.36
CA ALA A 80 -12.12 -20.95 0.69
C ALA A 80 -12.98 -19.94 1.45
N GLU A 81 -13.80 -19.16 0.76
CA GLU A 81 -14.75 -18.22 1.36
C GLU A 81 -15.75 -18.93 2.29
N LEU A 82 -16.32 -20.06 1.83
CA LEU A 82 -17.22 -20.87 2.66
C LEU A 82 -16.55 -21.37 3.94
N VAL A 83 -15.30 -21.78 3.87
CA VAL A 83 -14.54 -22.24 5.04
C VAL A 83 -14.25 -21.06 5.99
N LEU A 84 -13.91 -19.88 5.47
CA LEU A 84 -13.74 -18.68 6.29
C LEU A 84 -15.03 -18.26 6.98
N ASP A 85 -16.16 -18.27 6.28
CA ASP A 85 -17.48 -17.98 6.87
C ASP A 85 -17.81 -18.95 8.00
N LYS A 86 -17.51 -20.24 7.82
CA LYS A 86 -17.67 -21.24 8.87
C LYS A 86 -16.74 -20.95 10.06
N GLY A 87 -15.49 -20.58 9.80
CA GLY A 87 -14.53 -20.17 10.82
C GLY A 87 -15.01 -18.97 11.63
N ARG A 88 -15.56 -17.95 10.98
CA ARG A 88 -16.19 -16.80 11.64
C ARG A 88 -17.39 -17.22 12.50
N GLY A 89 -18.23 -18.13 12.02
CA GLY A 89 -19.32 -18.70 12.81
C GLY A 89 -18.83 -19.45 14.05
N LYS A 90 -17.75 -20.24 13.91
CA LYS A 90 -17.11 -20.95 15.04
C LYS A 90 -16.58 -19.95 16.08
N LEU A 91 -15.94 -18.90 15.62
CA LEU A 91 -15.45 -17.82 16.49
C LEU A 91 -16.59 -17.17 17.27
N GLY A 92 -17.72 -16.87 16.62
CA GLY A 92 -18.92 -16.34 17.25
C GLY A 92 -19.54 -17.28 18.31
N ASN A 93 -19.26 -18.58 18.25
CA ASN A 93 -19.72 -19.60 19.20
C ASN A 93 -18.70 -19.90 20.31
N GLY A 94 -17.55 -19.22 20.35
CA GLY A 94 -16.49 -19.45 21.34
C GLY A 94 -15.65 -20.71 21.04
N GLU A 95 -15.56 -21.10 19.75
CA GLU A 95 -14.75 -22.24 19.30
C GLU A 95 -13.48 -21.73 18.59
N GLU A 96 -12.65 -20.93 19.30
CA GLU A 96 -11.47 -20.22 18.76
C GLU A 96 -10.46 -21.16 18.13
N GLU A 97 -10.18 -22.31 18.77
CA GLU A 97 -9.23 -23.30 18.24
C GLU A 97 -9.70 -23.88 16.89
N THR A 98 -10.99 -24.17 16.76
CA THR A 98 -11.57 -24.64 15.50
C THR A 98 -11.49 -23.57 14.42
N ALA A 99 -11.78 -22.30 14.78
CA ALA A 99 -11.66 -21.18 13.86
C ALA A 99 -10.22 -21.03 13.33
N VAL A 100 -9.20 -21.16 14.18
CA VAL A 100 -7.78 -21.15 13.78
C VAL A 100 -7.46 -22.31 12.84
N LYS A 101 -7.90 -23.52 13.15
CA LYS A 101 -7.68 -24.69 12.28
C LYS A 101 -8.30 -24.51 10.89
N LEU A 102 -9.47 -23.90 10.82
CA LEU A 102 -10.12 -23.59 9.54
C LEU A 102 -9.37 -22.51 8.76
N GLY A 103 -8.97 -21.42 9.39
CA GLY A 103 -8.15 -20.39 8.77
C GLY A 103 -6.82 -20.93 8.25
N ILE A 104 -6.11 -21.74 9.01
CA ILE A 104 -4.87 -22.41 8.58
C ILE A 104 -5.16 -23.39 7.43
N SER A 105 -6.31 -24.05 7.41
CA SER A 105 -6.69 -24.92 6.29
C SER A 105 -6.81 -24.14 4.98
N VAL A 106 -7.38 -22.94 5.03
CA VAL A 106 -7.44 -22.03 3.88
C VAL A 106 -6.04 -21.63 3.45
N LEU A 107 -5.23 -21.08 4.36
CA LEU A 107 -3.86 -20.64 4.07
C LEU A 107 -3.02 -21.75 3.45
N SER A 108 -3.12 -22.97 4.01
CA SER A 108 -2.31 -24.12 3.57
C SER A 108 -2.58 -24.56 2.12
N ILE A 109 -3.65 -24.08 1.51
CA ILE A 109 -4.02 -24.42 0.13
C ILE A 109 -3.97 -23.19 -0.77
N VAL A 110 -4.52 -22.06 -0.30
CA VAL A 110 -4.69 -20.86 -1.12
C VAL A 110 -3.35 -20.17 -1.40
N VAL A 111 -2.40 -20.16 -0.46
CA VAL A 111 -1.07 -19.59 -0.72
C VAL A 111 -0.35 -20.36 -1.84
N ASP A 112 -0.49 -21.68 -1.90
CA ASP A 112 0.11 -22.48 -2.97
C ASP A 112 -0.49 -22.15 -4.37
N MET A 113 -1.70 -21.59 -4.43
CA MET A 113 -2.32 -21.15 -5.69
C MET A 113 -1.53 -20.05 -6.41
N LEU A 114 -0.79 -19.22 -5.69
CA LEU A 114 0.05 -18.15 -6.28
C LEU A 114 1.05 -18.67 -7.31
N GLN A 115 1.41 -19.96 -7.23
CA GLN A 115 2.35 -20.58 -8.17
C GLN A 115 1.72 -20.92 -9.54
N TYR A 116 0.38 -21.01 -9.62
CA TYR A 116 -0.31 -21.47 -10.83
C TYR A 116 -1.60 -20.69 -11.12
N THR A 117 -1.69 -19.45 -10.66
CA THR A 117 -2.88 -18.61 -10.82
C THR A 117 -2.47 -17.21 -11.27
N ASP A 118 -3.24 -16.63 -12.19
CA ASP A 118 -3.15 -15.21 -12.51
C ASP A 118 -3.97 -14.42 -11.50
N ASP A 119 -3.31 -13.95 -10.44
CA ASP A 119 -3.91 -13.14 -9.37
C ASP A 119 -3.78 -11.62 -9.61
N SER A 120 -3.84 -11.18 -10.85
CA SER A 120 -3.77 -9.75 -11.20
C SER A 120 -4.87 -8.91 -10.53
N GLY A 121 -5.97 -9.53 -10.14
CA GLY A 121 -7.05 -8.92 -9.35
C GLY A 121 -6.81 -8.86 -7.83
N GLY A 122 -5.78 -9.55 -7.30
CA GLY A 122 -5.46 -9.58 -5.87
C GLY A 122 -6.44 -10.39 -5.01
N GLU A 123 -7.25 -11.25 -5.61
CA GLU A 123 -8.29 -12.03 -4.90
C GLU A 123 -7.68 -13.06 -3.94
N ILE A 124 -6.56 -13.69 -4.32
CA ILE A 124 -5.82 -14.61 -3.43
C ILE A 124 -5.29 -13.84 -2.22
N GLY A 125 -4.68 -12.68 -2.44
CA GLY A 125 -4.19 -11.81 -1.36
C GLY A 125 -5.31 -11.42 -0.38
N TYR A 126 -6.50 -11.12 -0.90
CA TYR A 126 -7.67 -10.83 -0.08
C TYR A 126 -8.05 -12.03 0.84
N ILE A 127 -8.14 -13.24 0.29
CA ILE A 127 -8.46 -14.45 1.06
C ILE A 127 -7.38 -14.77 2.11
N VAL A 128 -6.12 -14.57 1.78
CA VAL A 128 -5.00 -14.71 2.74
C VAL A 128 -5.15 -13.72 3.89
N ASN A 129 -5.42 -12.45 3.61
CA ASN A 129 -5.61 -11.42 4.62
C ASN A 129 -6.83 -11.71 5.51
N GLU A 130 -7.95 -12.16 4.94
CA GLU A 130 -9.14 -12.57 5.70
C GLU A 130 -8.85 -13.77 6.61
N SER A 131 -8.04 -14.72 6.13
CA SER A 131 -7.61 -15.87 6.93
C SER A 131 -6.75 -15.44 8.13
N ILE A 132 -5.76 -14.58 7.90
CA ILE A 132 -4.88 -14.04 8.96
C ILE A 132 -5.70 -13.21 9.95
N SER A 133 -6.65 -12.41 9.47
CA SER A 133 -7.57 -11.65 10.33
C SER A 133 -8.39 -12.59 11.24
N LEU A 134 -8.90 -13.71 10.72
CA LEU A 134 -9.59 -14.71 11.53
C LEU A 134 -8.69 -15.29 12.63
N LEU A 135 -7.43 -15.62 12.30
CA LEU A 135 -6.45 -16.11 13.26
C LEU A 135 -6.16 -15.06 14.36
N LYS A 136 -6.04 -13.80 13.98
CA LYS A 136 -5.81 -12.67 14.90
C LYS A 136 -6.96 -12.48 15.87
N ASP A 137 -8.19 -12.47 15.36
CA ASP A 137 -9.39 -12.31 16.19
C ASP A 137 -9.56 -13.48 17.15
N ALA A 138 -9.37 -14.73 16.69
CA ALA A 138 -9.41 -15.92 17.52
C ALA A 138 -8.32 -15.90 18.61
N SER A 139 -7.10 -15.47 18.26
CA SER A 139 -6.00 -15.34 19.19
C SER A 139 -6.27 -14.30 20.27
N SER A 140 -6.86 -13.17 19.91
CA SER A 140 -7.21 -12.12 20.86
C SER A 140 -8.31 -12.57 21.84
N LEU A 141 -9.30 -13.32 21.35
CA LEU A 141 -10.41 -13.82 22.17
C LEU A 141 -9.98 -14.94 23.13
N VAL A 142 -9.16 -15.89 22.67
CA VAL A 142 -8.73 -17.02 23.52
C VAL A 142 -7.90 -16.56 24.73
N LEU A 143 -7.22 -15.42 24.63
CA LEU A 143 -6.46 -14.85 25.76
C LEU A 143 -7.36 -14.31 26.88
N LEU A 144 -8.63 -14.07 26.62
CA LEU A 144 -9.61 -13.70 27.64
C LEU A 144 -10.02 -14.92 28.50
N SER A 145 -9.74 -16.13 28.03
CA SER A 145 -10.01 -17.37 28.75
C SER A 145 -8.82 -17.76 29.65
N THR A 146 -9.08 -18.64 30.61
CA THR A 146 -8.03 -19.22 31.48
C THR A 146 -7.49 -20.54 30.95
N ASN A 147 -7.90 -20.98 29.75
CA ASN A 147 -7.49 -22.26 29.18
C ASN A 147 -6.11 -22.15 28.49
N HIS A 148 -5.07 -22.18 29.30
CA HIS A 148 -3.69 -22.05 28.84
C HIS A 148 -3.27 -23.15 27.86
N ARG A 149 -3.83 -24.34 27.97
CA ARG A 149 -3.52 -25.45 27.05
C ARG A 149 -3.98 -25.15 25.63
N VAL A 150 -5.18 -24.59 25.48
CA VAL A 150 -5.70 -24.18 24.17
C VAL A 150 -4.90 -23.01 23.62
N GLN A 151 -4.56 -22.02 24.45
CA GLN A 151 -3.70 -20.90 24.05
C GLN A 151 -2.36 -21.39 23.51
N ASP A 152 -1.68 -22.27 24.22
CA ASP A 152 -0.39 -22.83 23.79
C ASP A 152 -0.51 -23.64 22.49
N HIS A 153 -1.59 -24.41 22.34
CA HIS A 153 -1.82 -25.19 21.13
C HIS A 153 -2.11 -24.28 19.92
N MET A 154 -2.94 -23.28 20.07
CA MET A 154 -3.21 -22.30 19.01
C MET A 154 -1.95 -21.55 18.57
N PHE A 155 -1.14 -21.10 19.54
CA PHE A 155 0.17 -20.49 19.27
C PHE A 155 1.06 -21.41 18.43
N GLN A 156 1.18 -22.67 18.81
CA GLN A 156 2.01 -23.66 18.09
C GLN A 156 1.50 -23.90 16.66
N LEU A 157 0.17 -23.96 16.45
CA LEU A 157 -0.42 -24.13 15.13
C LEU A 157 -0.08 -22.94 14.22
N ILE A 158 -0.23 -21.72 14.73
CA ILE A 158 0.03 -20.49 13.95
C ILE A 158 1.53 -20.34 13.67
N LEU A 159 2.39 -20.57 14.66
CA LEU A 159 3.83 -20.50 14.47
C LEU A 159 4.33 -21.55 13.46
N LYS A 160 3.82 -22.76 13.53
CA LYS A 160 4.14 -23.81 12.57
C LYS A 160 3.72 -23.43 11.15
N GLU A 161 2.55 -22.81 11.01
CA GLU A 161 2.10 -22.31 9.70
C GLU A 161 3.01 -21.19 9.20
N ALA A 162 3.31 -20.18 10.03
CA ALA A 162 4.18 -19.06 9.67
C ALA A 162 5.55 -19.51 9.15
N MET A 163 6.11 -20.57 9.75
CA MET A 163 7.42 -21.12 9.39
C MET A 163 7.38 -22.18 8.30
N HIS A 164 6.23 -22.40 7.67
CA HIS A 164 6.12 -23.33 6.57
C HIS A 164 6.79 -22.77 5.30
N LYS A 165 7.44 -23.64 4.52
CA LYS A 165 8.16 -23.30 3.29
C LYS A 165 7.29 -22.67 2.19
N ARG A 166 5.95 -22.82 2.25
CA ARG A 166 5.04 -22.17 1.28
C ARG A 166 5.15 -20.65 1.27
N TYR A 167 5.65 -20.06 2.35
CA TYR A 167 5.89 -18.62 2.48
C TYR A 167 7.28 -18.18 2.03
N ASP A 168 8.12 -19.10 1.54
CA ASP A 168 9.41 -18.73 0.97
C ASP A 168 9.15 -17.90 -0.32
N GLY A 169 9.65 -16.67 -0.33
CA GLY A 169 9.34 -15.68 -1.38
C GLY A 169 8.06 -14.84 -1.13
N TRP A 170 7.31 -15.14 -0.07
CA TRP A 170 6.13 -14.38 0.37
C TRP A 170 6.32 -13.95 1.82
N ASN A 171 7.45 -13.29 2.09
CA ASN A 171 7.89 -12.95 3.44
C ASN A 171 6.88 -12.09 4.21
N ASP A 172 6.17 -11.17 3.54
CA ASP A 172 5.14 -10.34 4.16
C ASP A 172 4.05 -11.18 4.83
N MET A 173 3.56 -12.22 4.14
CA MET A 173 2.56 -13.13 4.71
C MET A 173 3.09 -13.90 5.92
N ARG A 174 4.38 -14.28 5.90
CA ARG A 174 5.06 -14.89 7.04
C ARG A 174 5.10 -13.94 8.23
N TYR A 175 5.49 -12.70 7.99
CA TYR A 175 5.60 -11.70 9.05
C TYR A 175 4.24 -11.34 9.64
N ASP A 176 3.19 -11.28 8.83
CA ASP A 176 1.82 -11.10 9.31
C ASP A 176 1.37 -12.24 10.24
N LEU A 177 1.71 -13.49 9.93
CA LEU A 177 1.44 -14.64 10.80
C LEU A 177 2.28 -14.59 12.09
N LEU A 178 3.54 -14.19 12.03
CA LEU A 178 4.38 -13.99 13.21
C LEU A 178 3.86 -12.83 14.07
N ASP A 179 3.28 -11.80 13.44
CA ASP A 179 2.61 -10.71 14.16
C ASP A 179 1.44 -11.24 15.01
N VAL A 180 0.63 -12.15 14.45
CA VAL A 180 -0.41 -12.85 15.23
C VAL A 180 0.20 -13.60 16.42
N CYS A 181 1.35 -14.25 16.22
CA CYS A 181 2.05 -14.95 17.31
C CYS A 181 2.48 -14.02 18.46
N THR A 182 2.76 -12.74 18.19
CA THR A 182 3.12 -11.75 19.23
C THR A 182 2.02 -11.56 20.26
N ILE A 183 0.77 -11.84 19.92
CA ILE A 183 -0.40 -11.76 20.81
C ILE A 183 -0.20 -12.68 22.05
N TYR A 184 0.48 -13.80 21.88
CA TYR A 184 0.74 -14.78 22.94
C TYR A 184 1.98 -14.47 23.79
N SER A 185 2.68 -13.37 23.54
CA SER A 185 3.99 -13.07 24.15
C SER A 185 3.94 -12.77 25.66
N ALA A 186 2.75 -12.56 26.24
CA ALA A 186 2.60 -12.49 27.70
C ALA A 186 2.87 -13.85 28.40
N ARG A 187 2.82 -14.97 27.66
CA ARG A 187 3.16 -16.29 28.14
C ARG A 187 4.63 -16.59 27.89
N SER A 188 5.40 -16.84 28.95
CA SER A 188 6.87 -17.01 28.88
C SER A 188 7.31 -18.05 27.87
N THR A 189 6.62 -19.21 27.81
CA THR A 189 6.94 -20.30 26.89
C THR A 189 6.71 -19.95 25.43
N ALA A 190 5.61 -19.27 25.11
CA ALA A 190 5.30 -18.79 23.78
C ALA A 190 6.27 -17.67 23.36
N ARG A 191 6.55 -16.74 24.27
CA ARG A 191 7.50 -15.65 24.04
C ARG A 191 8.89 -16.18 23.72
N GLN A 192 9.42 -17.07 24.55
CA GLN A 192 10.75 -17.66 24.33
C GLN A 192 10.84 -18.31 22.94
N LYS A 193 9.85 -19.13 22.60
CA LYS A 193 9.82 -19.82 21.30
C LYS A 193 9.74 -18.85 20.12
N LEU A 194 8.98 -17.78 20.27
CA LEU A 194 8.85 -16.75 19.24
C LEU A 194 10.15 -15.95 19.09
N GLU A 195 10.76 -15.53 20.20
CA GLU A 195 12.05 -14.81 20.20
C GLU A 195 13.17 -15.66 19.56
N GLU A 196 13.27 -16.95 19.90
CA GLU A 196 14.21 -17.89 19.25
C GLU A 196 13.97 -17.99 17.74
N THR A 197 12.72 -18.00 17.30
CA THR A 197 12.35 -18.04 15.89
C THR A 197 12.74 -16.74 15.18
N ILE A 198 12.49 -15.59 15.79
CA ILE A 198 12.85 -14.27 15.28
C ILE A 198 14.38 -14.14 15.16
N ASP A 199 15.14 -14.53 16.18
CA ASP A 199 16.59 -14.46 16.17
C ASP A 199 17.20 -15.34 15.05
N LYS A 200 16.62 -16.51 14.82
CA LYS A 200 17.02 -17.37 13.70
C LYS A 200 16.73 -16.71 12.35
N LEU A 201 15.54 -16.13 12.19
CA LEU A 201 15.19 -15.41 10.95
C LEU A 201 16.15 -14.24 10.69
N LEU A 202 16.46 -13.43 11.70
CA LEU A 202 17.41 -12.32 11.56
C LEU A 202 18.81 -12.83 11.16
N SER A 203 19.28 -13.94 11.75
CA SER A 203 20.54 -14.56 11.37
C SER A 203 20.52 -15.03 9.91
N ASP A 204 19.45 -15.69 9.48
CA ASP A 204 19.30 -16.20 8.12
C ASP A 204 19.24 -15.06 7.10
N ILE A 205 18.51 -13.96 7.40
CA ILE A 205 18.41 -12.76 6.55
C ILE A 205 19.77 -12.07 6.45
N SER A 206 20.49 -11.91 7.56
CA SER A 206 21.81 -11.25 7.59
C SER A 206 22.88 -12.03 6.81
N ALA A 207 22.72 -13.34 6.65
CA ALA A 207 23.59 -14.18 5.84
C ALA A 207 23.33 -14.04 4.32
N GLN A 208 22.18 -13.44 3.92
CA GLN A 208 21.81 -13.22 2.53
C GLN A 208 22.18 -11.80 2.13
N SER A 209 23.10 -11.63 1.20
CA SER A 209 23.43 -10.32 0.62
C SER A 209 22.45 -9.98 -0.51
N SER A 210 21.17 -9.75 -0.18
CA SER A 210 20.16 -9.29 -1.15
C SER A 210 19.72 -7.86 -0.84
N TRP A 211 19.29 -7.13 -1.87
CA TRP A 211 18.76 -5.78 -1.71
C TRP A 211 17.47 -5.73 -0.87
N SER A 212 16.75 -6.85 -0.77
CA SER A 212 15.56 -6.99 0.09
C SER A 212 15.88 -7.28 1.56
N SER A 213 17.16 -7.55 1.90
CA SER A 213 17.54 -7.94 3.25
C SER A 213 17.26 -6.86 4.30
N ASP A 214 17.40 -5.58 3.94
CA ASP A 214 17.13 -4.46 4.84
C ASP A 214 15.63 -4.33 5.16
N TYR A 215 14.77 -4.54 4.16
CA TYR A 215 13.32 -4.57 4.36
C TYR A 215 12.91 -5.72 5.28
N ASP A 216 13.41 -6.93 5.01
CA ASP A 216 13.14 -8.11 5.81
C ASP A 216 13.67 -7.97 7.25
N GLN A 217 14.88 -7.44 7.44
CA GLN A 217 15.43 -7.17 8.76
C GLN A 217 14.55 -6.18 9.54
N GLN A 218 14.15 -5.09 8.90
CA GLN A 218 13.29 -4.08 9.50
C GLN A 218 11.95 -4.69 9.93
N ALA A 219 11.30 -5.48 9.06
CA ALA A 219 10.02 -6.12 9.36
C ALA A 219 10.13 -7.08 10.56
N VAL A 220 11.17 -7.90 10.60
CA VAL A 220 11.39 -8.84 11.72
C VAL A 220 11.74 -8.12 13.03
N LYS A 221 12.51 -7.04 12.97
CA LYS A 221 12.81 -6.20 14.16
C LYS A 221 11.56 -5.49 14.70
N GLN A 222 10.61 -5.13 13.84
CA GLN A 222 9.31 -4.62 14.28
C GLN A 222 8.52 -5.66 15.10
N LEU A 223 8.65 -6.95 14.80
CA LEU A 223 8.08 -8.01 15.64
C LEU A 223 8.72 -8.05 17.04
N GLN A 224 10.04 -7.87 17.14
CA GLN A 224 10.71 -7.73 18.44
C GLN A 224 10.17 -6.52 19.22
N LEU A 225 10.05 -5.38 18.57
CA LEU A 225 9.47 -4.16 19.15
C LEU A 225 8.07 -4.43 19.69
N LYS A 226 7.24 -5.07 18.91
CA LYS A 226 5.86 -5.38 19.28
C LYS A 226 5.75 -6.32 20.49
N ILE A 227 6.65 -7.28 20.61
CA ILE A 227 6.74 -8.13 21.81
C ILE A 227 7.06 -7.28 23.05
N LEU A 228 8.03 -6.37 22.97
CA LEU A 228 8.41 -5.51 24.08
C LEU A 228 7.27 -4.57 24.49
N GLU A 229 6.62 -3.93 23.51
CA GLU A 229 5.48 -3.02 23.76
C GLU A 229 4.29 -3.75 24.40
N ARG A 230 3.93 -4.94 23.88
CA ARG A 230 2.83 -5.75 24.44
C ARG A 230 3.09 -6.18 25.88
N ASN A 231 4.35 -6.31 26.29
CA ASN A 231 4.74 -6.69 27.64
C ASN A 231 5.09 -5.49 28.53
N GLY A 232 4.88 -4.25 28.05
CA GLY A 232 5.13 -3.03 28.82
C GLY A 232 6.61 -2.72 29.07
N GLU A 233 7.51 -3.32 28.31
CA GLU A 233 8.96 -3.13 28.42
C GLU A 233 9.41 -1.88 27.64
N LEU A 234 8.88 -0.72 28.02
CA LEU A 234 9.00 0.52 27.25
C LEU A 234 10.44 1.01 27.10
N ASP A 235 11.29 0.84 28.13
CA ASP A 235 12.70 1.23 28.07
C ASP A 235 13.48 0.38 27.07
N ARG A 236 13.24 -0.93 27.04
CA ARG A 236 13.84 -1.85 26.07
C ARG A 236 13.32 -1.60 24.65
N ALA A 237 12.03 -1.30 24.53
CA ALA A 237 11.42 -0.91 23.24
C ALA A 237 12.09 0.37 22.69
N GLN A 238 12.28 1.38 23.52
CA GLN A 238 12.97 2.61 23.13
C GLN A 238 14.43 2.35 22.75
N GLN A 239 15.15 1.50 23.51
CA GLN A 239 16.53 1.13 23.18
C GLN A 239 16.58 0.43 21.80
N LEU A 240 15.65 -0.48 21.53
CA LEU A 240 15.57 -1.17 20.23
C LEU A 240 15.36 -0.17 19.09
N ILE A 241 14.50 0.82 19.27
CA ILE A 241 14.28 1.89 18.28
C ILE A 241 15.58 2.67 18.04
N ASN A 242 16.25 3.12 19.12
CA ASN A 242 17.46 3.93 19.04
C ASN A 242 18.63 3.17 18.38
N ASP A 243 18.73 1.86 18.64
CA ASP A 243 19.79 1.02 18.06
C ASP A 243 19.57 0.71 16.58
N ASN A 244 18.39 1.06 16.03
CA ASN A 244 18.00 0.72 14.66
C ASN A 244 17.57 1.92 13.81
N LEU A 245 18.07 3.12 14.12
CA LEU A 245 17.75 4.35 13.37
C LEU A 245 18.22 4.35 11.90
N SER A 246 19.07 3.42 11.50
CA SER A 246 19.43 3.20 10.11
C SER A 246 18.25 2.69 9.26
N PHE A 247 17.22 2.10 9.90
CA PHE A 247 16.00 1.69 9.23
C PHE A 247 14.96 2.82 9.27
N GLY A 248 14.42 3.19 8.11
CA GLY A 248 13.52 4.33 7.96
C GLY A 248 12.31 4.29 8.91
N THR A 249 11.69 3.13 9.12
CA THR A 249 10.54 3.01 10.03
C THR A 249 10.92 3.29 11.49
N PHE A 250 12.08 2.82 11.95
CA PHE A 250 12.54 3.08 13.32
C PHE A 250 12.94 4.55 13.51
N ARG A 251 13.58 5.15 12.52
CA ARG A 251 13.88 6.60 12.50
C ARG A 251 12.59 7.41 12.58
N GLU A 252 11.58 7.08 11.80
CA GLU A 252 10.28 7.75 11.83
C GLU A 252 9.64 7.67 13.24
N MET A 253 9.60 6.48 13.85
CA MET A 253 9.08 6.31 15.21
C MET A 253 9.84 7.19 16.23
N ALA A 254 11.16 7.27 16.10
CA ALA A 254 11.98 8.10 16.97
C ALA A 254 11.69 9.60 16.78
N ILE A 255 11.60 10.07 15.54
CA ILE A 255 11.27 11.47 15.21
C ILE A 255 9.89 11.83 15.78
N GLU A 256 8.86 11.00 15.53
CA GLU A 256 7.51 11.24 16.03
C GLU A 256 7.45 11.30 17.55
N LYS A 257 8.22 10.46 18.23
CA LYS A 257 8.31 10.46 19.69
C LYS A 257 8.97 11.75 20.21
N GLU A 258 10.08 12.17 19.61
CA GLU A 258 10.76 13.42 19.98
C GLU A 258 9.85 14.63 19.75
N MET A 259 9.12 14.67 18.63
CA MET A 259 8.13 15.71 18.36
C MET A 259 7.00 15.72 19.40
N THR A 260 6.49 14.55 19.76
CA THR A 260 5.42 14.40 20.79
C THR A 260 5.90 14.89 22.16
N ASN A 261 7.18 14.66 22.48
CA ASN A 261 7.80 15.12 23.73
C ASN A 261 8.22 16.60 23.69
N GLY A 262 8.06 17.29 22.56
CA GLY A 262 8.46 18.66 22.35
C GLY A 262 9.98 18.86 22.19
N ASN A 263 10.73 17.77 22.00
CA ASN A 263 12.17 17.83 21.72
C ASN A 263 12.42 18.02 20.21
N TYR A 264 12.08 19.20 19.72
CA TYR A 264 12.19 19.51 18.30
C TYR A 264 13.65 19.56 17.78
N GLU A 265 14.61 19.91 18.65
CA GLU A 265 16.04 19.91 18.30
C GLU A 265 16.52 18.49 17.97
N GLY A 266 16.25 17.52 18.87
CA GLY A 266 16.58 16.11 18.62
C GLY A 266 15.84 15.53 17.41
N ALA A 267 14.58 15.91 17.20
CA ALA A 267 13.83 15.49 16.01
C ALA A 267 14.45 16.05 14.72
N LEU A 268 14.90 17.30 14.71
CA LEU A 268 15.58 17.91 13.55
C LEU A 268 16.91 17.22 13.23
N GLU A 269 17.73 16.91 14.25
CA GLU A 269 18.97 16.17 14.06
C GLU A 269 18.69 14.80 13.39
N MET A 270 17.67 14.07 13.84
CA MET A 270 17.29 12.79 13.26
C MET A 270 16.80 12.92 11.81
N CYS A 271 16.10 14.01 11.46
CA CYS A 271 15.71 14.30 10.08
C CYS A 271 16.93 14.55 9.19
N GLN A 272 17.86 15.37 9.63
CA GLN A 272 19.09 15.70 8.89
C GLN A 272 19.96 14.47 8.67
N ASP A 273 20.20 13.68 9.73
CA ASP A 273 20.91 12.40 9.63
C ASP A 273 20.21 11.43 8.66
N GLY A 274 18.88 11.45 8.64
CA GLY A 274 18.09 10.66 7.70
C GLY A 274 18.27 11.10 6.24
N GLU A 275 18.27 12.41 5.98
CA GLU A 275 18.52 12.96 4.64
C GLU A 275 19.91 12.58 4.11
N GLU A 276 20.93 12.56 4.98
CA GLU A 276 22.28 12.14 4.63
C GLU A 276 22.40 10.62 4.40
N ASN A 277 21.89 9.82 5.36
CA ASN A 277 21.97 8.36 5.29
C ASN A 277 21.18 7.75 4.13
N ASP A 278 20.04 8.36 3.81
CA ASP A 278 19.11 7.87 2.80
C ASP A 278 19.22 8.65 1.48
N SER A 279 20.34 9.32 1.22
CA SER A 279 20.56 10.18 0.03
C SER A 279 20.32 9.47 -1.30
N ASP A 280 20.52 8.15 -1.37
CA ASP A 280 20.26 7.32 -2.55
C ASP A 280 18.76 6.95 -2.72
N TYR A 281 17.92 7.31 -1.74
CA TYR A 281 16.48 6.97 -1.71
C TYR A 281 15.61 8.23 -1.69
N PRO A 282 15.31 8.86 -2.85
CA PRO A 282 14.59 10.13 -2.91
C PRO A 282 13.28 10.19 -2.12
N GLY A 283 12.56 9.06 -2.06
CA GLY A 283 11.31 8.95 -1.29
C GLY A 283 11.52 9.07 0.22
N LEU A 284 12.62 8.52 0.75
CA LEU A 284 12.97 8.66 2.17
C LEU A 284 13.49 10.08 2.46
N VAL A 285 14.33 10.63 1.61
CA VAL A 285 14.80 12.04 1.74
C VAL A 285 13.61 12.99 1.78
N LYS A 286 12.64 12.83 0.86
CA LYS A 286 11.38 13.61 0.88
C LYS A 286 10.63 13.46 2.20
N LYS A 287 10.57 12.25 2.74
CA LYS A 287 9.92 11.97 4.02
C LYS A 287 10.57 12.74 5.17
N TRP A 288 11.90 12.71 5.27
CA TRP A 288 12.64 13.42 6.32
C TRP A 288 12.51 14.94 6.18
N LYS A 289 12.56 15.48 4.97
CA LYS A 289 12.27 16.90 4.69
C LYS A 289 10.85 17.28 5.10
N THR A 290 9.87 16.39 4.91
CA THR A 290 8.47 16.61 5.31
C THR A 290 8.36 16.75 6.84
N TYR A 291 9.03 15.87 7.60
CA TYR A 291 9.08 15.99 9.05
C TYR A 291 9.81 17.27 9.49
N ARG A 292 10.90 17.61 8.83
CA ARG A 292 11.64 18.87 9.10
C ARG A 292 10.74 20.09 8.89
N LEU A 293 9.94 20.13 7.84
CA LEU A 293 8.97 21.20 7.61
C LEU A 293 7.92 21.26 8.72
N GLN A 294 7.33 20.12 9.11
CA GLN A 294 6.38 20.07 10.21
C GLN A 294 6.95 20.59 11.54
N ILE A 295 8.22 20.30 11.81
CA ILE A 295 8.91 20.79 13.00
C ILE A 295 9.06 22.31 12.93
N TYR A 296 9.47 22.87 11.79
CA TYR A 296 9.57 24.32 11.61
C TYR A 296 8.20 25.01 11.67
N GLU A 297 7.14 24.37 11.20
CA GLU A 297 5.75 24.85 11.38
C GLU A 297 5.39 24.88 12.87
N ALA A 298 5.70 23.82 13.64
CA ALA A 298 5.45 23.76 15.07
C ALA A 298 6.26 24.80 15.89
N LEU A 299 7.45 25.12 15.42
CA LEU A 299 8.32 26.15 16.02
C LEU A 299 7.98 27.56 15.55
N GLU A 300 7.06 27.73 14.62
CA GLU A 300 6.72 29.02 13.98
C GLU A 300 7.96 29.70 13.31
N ASP A 301 8.96 28.91 12.92
CA ASP A 301 10.16 29.40 12.23
C ASP A 301 9.88 29.58 10.73
N VAL A 302 9.33 30.75 10.38
CA VAL A 302 8.90 31.09 9.02
C VAL A 302 10.05 31.04 8.02
N GLU A 303 11.25 31.48 8.41
CA GLU A 303 12.40 31.51 7.49
C GLU A 303 12.85 30.08 7.14
N LYS A 304 12.90 29.19 8.12
CA LYS A 304 13.22 27.78 7.86
C LYS A 304 12.11 27.04 7.10
N GLN A 305 10.84 27.41 7.30
CA GLN A 305 9.74 26.91 6.46
C GLN A 305 9.93 27.33 5.00
N LYS A 306 10.25 28.60 4.73
CA LYS A 306 10.53 29.12 3.38
C LYS A 306 11.70 28.38 2.73
N GLU A 307 12.81 28.21 3.43
CA GLU A 307 13.97 27.46 2.94
C GLU A 307 13.59 26.02 2.53
N THR A 308 12.89 25.30 3.40
CA THR A 308 12.50 23.92 3.17
C THR A 308 11.49 23.78 2.01
N LEU A 309 10.53 24.70 1.91
CA LEU A 309 9.57 24.71 0.81
C LEU A 309 10.23 25.02 -0.54
N LEU A 310 11.25 25.89 -0.57
CA LEU A 310 12.07 26.10 -1.77
C LEU A 310 12.83 24.85 -2.18
N GLU A 311 13.39 24.09 -1.22
CA GLU A 311 14.01 22.80 -1.52
C GLU A 311 13.01 21.85 -2.21
N PHE A 312 11.77 21.74 -1.71
CA PHE A 312 10.73 20.92 -2.34
C PHE A 312 10.41 21.38 -3.77
N ILE A 313 10.32 22.69 -4.00
CA ILE A 313 10.10 23.22 -5.36
C ILE A 313 11.24 22.81 -6.29
N PHE A 314 12.49 22.93 -5.84
CA PHE A 314 13.66 22.55 -6.64
C PHE A 314 13.83 21.03 -6.81
N ASP A 315 13.20 20.25 -5.95
CA ASP A 315 13.05 18.80 -6.10
C ASP A 315 11.83 18.40 -7.00
N ASN A 316 11.24 19.37 -7.68
CA ASN A 316 10.09 19.20 -8.59
C ASN A 316 8.76 18.88 -7.90
N GLU A 317 8.57 19.30 -6.66
CA GLU A 317 7.35 19.13 -5.86
C GLU A 317 6.49 20.39 -5.92
N TYR A 318 5.55 20.43 -6.87
CA TYR A 318 4.71 21.61 -7.11
C TYR A 318 3.73 21.92 -5.96
N GLU A 319 3.41 20.94 -5.12
CA GLU A 319 2.49 21.11 -3.98
C GLU A 319 3.02 22.10 -2.93
N ALA A 320 4.34 22.29 -2.88
CA ALA A 320 4.99 23.25 -1.99
C ALA A 320 4.75 24.71 -2.38
N TYR A 321 4.42 24.98 -3.65
CA TYR A 321 4.23 26.31 -4.18
C TYR A 321 3.19 27.16 -3.43
N ALA A 322 1.98 26.60 -3.24
CA ALA A 322 0.90 27.32 -2.57
C ALA A 322 1.26 27.71 -1.13
N LYS A 323 1.83 26.76 -0.38
CA LYS A 323 2.29 27.00 0.99
C LYS A 323 3.39 28.05 1.05
N LEU A 324 4.36 27.99 0.13
CA LEU A 324 5.44 28.95 0.07
C LEU A 324 4.92 30.37 -0.20
N LYS A 325 4.00 30.51 -1.16
CA LYS A 325 3.41 31.82 -1.51
C LYS A 325 2.70 32.46 -0.32
N GLU A 326 1.99 31.69 0.49
CA GLU A 326 1.29 32.18 1.68
C GLU A 326 2.23 32.78 2.75
N LEU A 327 3.51 32.43 2.73
CA LEU A 327 4.50 32.91 3.70
C LEU A 327 5.14 34.26 3.30
N TYR A 328 4.80 34.81 2.15
CA TYR A 328 5.34 36.06 1.63
C TYR A 328 4.28 37.13 1.49
N SER A 329 4.65 38.40 1.65
CA SER A 329 3.85 39.52 1.16
C SER A 329 3.86 39.56 -0.38
N GLU A 330 2.86 40.20 -1.01
CA GLU A 330 2.82 40.33 -2.47
C GLU A 330 4.11 40.93 -3.08
N GLU A 331 4.68 41.95 -2.43
CA GLU A 331 5.91 42.60 -2.92
C GLU A 331 7.13 41.68 -2.80
N GLU A 332 7.27 40.95 -1.70
CA GLU A 332 8.35 39.98 -1.52
C GLU A 332 8.21 38.79 -2.44
N TRP A 333 6.96 38.37 -2.70
CA TRP A 333 6.66 37.22 -3.56
C TRP A 333 7.16 37.44 -5.00
N GLU A 334 6.90 38.59 -5.59
CA GLU A 334 7.37 38.91 -6.95
C GLU A 334 8.89 38.73 -7.11
N ARG A 335 9.65 39.19 -6.14
CA ARG A 335 11.13 39.03 -6.14
C ARG A 335 11.54 37.56 -5.93
N THR A 336 10.85 36.86 -5.03
CA THR A 336 11.10 35.44 -4.78
C THR A 336 10.78 34.61 -6.00
N LEU A 337 9.68 34.91 -6.66
CA LEU A 337 9.25 34.25 -7.88
C LEU A 337 10.28 34.36 -9.01
N ASP A 338 10.78 35.54 -9.26
CA ASP A 338 11.85 35.75 -10.25
C ASP A 338 13.12 34.96 -9.91
N ASN A 339 13.52 34.94 -8.65
CA ASN A 339 14.65 34.13 -8.19
C ASN A 339 14.43 32.64 -8.37
N ILE A 340 13.21 32.14 -8.16
CA ILE A 340 12.86 30.72 -8.41
C ILE A 340 13.07 30.38 -9.88
N PHE A 341 12.53 31.18 -10.78
CA PHE A 341 12.68 30.94 -12.22
C PHE A 341 14.15 31.03 -12.66
N GLU A 342 14.86 32.04 -12.25
CA GLU A 342 16.31 32.22 -12.55
C GLU A 342 17.15 31.04 -12.04
N THR A 343 16.84 30.55 -10.85
CA THR A 343 17.55 29.39 -10.27
C THR A 343 17.33 28.12 -11.12
N PHE A 344 16.12 27.88 -11.59
CA PHE A 344 15.87 26.76 -12.51
C PHE A 344 16.62 26.91 -13.84
N GLU A 345 16.62 28.10 -14.37
CA GLU A 345 17.27 28.41 -15.65
C GLU A 345 18.79 28.30 -15.62
N GLU A 346 19.40 28.61 -14.46
CA GLU A 346 20.84 28.47 -14.25
C GLU A 346 21.29 27.04 -13.96
N LYS A 347 20.49 26.28 -13.17
CA LYS A 347 20.91 24.96 -12.66
C LYS A 347 20.70 23.82 -13.63
N THR A 348 19.76 23.93 -14.55
CA THR A 348 19.31 22.78 -15.33
C THR A 348 19.37 23.04 -16.82
N GLY A 349 20.00 22.14 -17.56
CA GLY A 349 19.87 22.15 -19.03
C GLY A 349 18.46 21.84 -19.54
N TYR A 350 17.54 21.48 -18.65
CA TYR A 350 16.14 21.14 -18.94
C TYR A 350 15.24 21.72 -17.83
N LEU A 351 14.20 22.46 -18.21
CA LEU A 351 13.23 23.04 -17.27
C LEU A 351 12.24 21.98 -16.79
N PRO A 352 12.09 21.75 -15.46
CA PRO A 352 11.20 20.74 -14.94
C PRO A 352 9.73 21.14 -15.00
N HIS A 353 8.83 20.17 -14.79
CA HIS A 353 7.38 20.39 -14.86
C HIS A 353 6.86 21.42 -13.83
N VAL A 354 7.49 21.48 -12.64
CA VAL A 354 7.13 22.49 -11.63
C VAL A 354 7.35 23.92 -12.11
N TYR A 355 8.34 24.17 -12.96
CA TYR A 355 8.58 25.48 -13.59
C TYR A 355 7.37 25.94 -14.41
N GLU A 356 6.88 25.06 -15.29
CA GLU A 356 5.68 25.30 -16.10
C GLU A 356 4.43 25.49 -15.23
N TYR A 357 4.27 24.68 -14.19
CA TYR A 357 3.16 24.76 -13.26
C TYR A 357 3.10 26.15 -12.59
N ILE A 358 4.24 26.62 -12.02
CA ILE A 358 4.32 27.92 -11.36
C ILE A 358 4.11 29.06 -12.39
N ALA A 359 4.71 28.96 -13.57
CA ALA A 359 4.56 29.97 -14.62
C ALA A 359 3.08 30.14 -15.07
N LYS A 360 2.32 29.05 -15.15
CA LYS A 360 0.87 29.11 -15.42
C LYS A 360 0.10 29.73 -14.25
N ALA A 361 0.38 29.31 -13.03
CA ALA A 361 -0.30 29.80 -11.83
C ALA A 361 -0.11 31.29 -11.61
N GLU A 362 1.04 31.84 -12.02
CA GLU A 362 1.41 33.26 -11.89
C GLU A 362 1.19 34.05 -13.18
N ASN A 363 0.61 33.45 -14.23
CA ASN A 363 0.38 34.06 -15.54
C ASN A 363 1.66 34.69 -16.16
N ARG A 364 2.81 34.03 -15.97
CA ARG A 364 4.11 34.47 -16.48
C ARG A 364 4.32 33.95 -17.91
N SER A 365 3.72 34.64 -18.90
CA SER A 365 3.83 34.30 -20.33
C SER A 365 5.27 34.25 -20.83
N ASP A 366 6.15 35.14 -20.33
CA ASP A 366 7.59 35.15 -20.60
C ASP A 366 8.27 33.82 -20.23
N ARG A 367 7.92 33.25 -19.09
CA ARG A 367 8.49 31.99 -18.59
C ARG A 367 7.85 30.78 -19.30
N ILE A 368 6.56 30.83 -19.61
CA ILE A 368 5.89 29.80 -20.41
C ILE A 368 6.50 29.72 -21.82
N LEU A 369 6.80 30.85 -22.44
CA LEU A 369 7.50 30.87 -23.72
C LEU A 369 8.86 30.15 -23.62
N LYS A 370 9.66 30.48 -22.63
CA LYS A 370 10.97 29.85 -22.43
C LYS A 370 10.87 28.34 -22.25
N TYR A 371 9.84 27.88 -21.52
CA TYR A 371 9.55 26.44 -21.37
C TYR A 371 9.20 25.77 -22.72
N CYS A 372 8.35 26.42 -23.54
CA CYS A 372 8.00 25.93 -24.88
C CYS A 372 9.20 25.95 -25.85
N GLU A 373 10.12 26.88 -25.72
CA GLU A 373 11.34 26.91 -26.54
C GLU A 373 12.26 25.72 -26.26
N GLN A 374 12.37 25.29 -25.01
CA GLN A 374 13.11 24.08 -24.64
C GLN A 374 12.31 22.81 -24.92
N SER A 375 11.00 22.84 -24.82
CA SER A 375 10.10 21.71 -25.00
C SER A 375 9.01 22.02 -26.02
N PRO A 376 9.34 22.08 -27.32
CA PRO A 376 8.41 22.56 -28.37
C PRO A 376 7.09 21.81 -28.43
N ALA A 377 7.05 20.54 -28.04
CA ALA A 377 5.82 19.75 -27.97
C ALA A 377 4.76 20.37 -27.04
N MET A 378 5.19 21.08 -26.02
CA MET A 378 4.29 21.69 -25.03
C MET A 378 3.53 22.90 -25.58
N VAL A 379 3.94 23.47 -26.69
CA VAL A 379 3.19 24.58 -27.34
C VAL A 379 1.75 24.19 -27.66
N VAL A 380 1.48 22.92 -27.95
CA VAL A 380 0.13 22.42 -28.24
C VAL A 380 -0.84 22.64 -27.08
N GLU A 381 -0.37 22.59 -25.86
CA GLU A 381 -1.16 22.79 -24.64
C GLU A 381 -1.05 24.22 -24.10
N LEU A 382 0.11 24.86 -24.27
CA LEU A 382 0.45 26.11 -23.63
C LEU A 382 0.23 27.34 -24.49
N TYR A 383 -0.06 27.21 -25.79
CA TYR A 383 -0.27 28.36 -26.69
C TYR A 383 -1.34 29.35 -26.17
N PRO A 384 -2.43 28.98 -25.48
CA PRO A 384 -3.40 29.96 -25.00
C PRO A 384 -2.83 30.99 -24.04
N TYR A 385 -1.77 30.65 -23.31
CA TYR A 385 -1.08 31.58 -22.40
C TYR A 385 -0.07 32.51 -23.09
N LEU A 386 0.18 32.28 -24.39
CA LEU A 386 1.22 32.98 -25.17
C LEU A 386 0.67 33.87 -26.26
N LEU A 387 -0.58 33.69 -26.70
CA LEU A 387 -1.11 34.34 -27.89
C LEU A 387 -1.17 35.86 -27.76
N ASP A 388 -1.44 36.39 -26.56
CA ASP A 388 -1.60 37.84 -26.37
C ASP A 388 -0.29 38.60 -26.58
N ASP A 389 0.84 38.02 -26.12
CA ASP A 389 2.14 38.68 -26.08
C ASP A 389 3.14 38.15 -27.10
N TYR A 390 3.01 36.85 -27.47
CA TYR A 390 4.07 36.08 -28.17
C TYR A 390 3.56 35.32 -29.41
N THR A 391 2.61 35.84 -30.10
CA THR A 391 1.97 35.22 -31.27
C THR A 391 2.97 34.71 -32.31
N GLU A 392 3.96 35.54 -32.69
CA GLU A 392 4.95 35.17 -33.70
C GLU A 392 5.86 34.02 -33.22
N HIS A 393 6.20 33.98 -31.95
CA HIS A 393 6.97 32.89 -31.36
C HIS A 393 6.17 31.57 -31.33
N VAL A 394 4.86 31.64 -31.04
CA VAL A 394 3.97 30.47 -31.09
C VAL A 394 3.95 29.87 -32.51
N VAL A 395 3.82 30.73 -33.52
CA VAL A 395 3.88 30.31 -34.94
C VAL A 395 5.20 29.62 -35.27
N ASP A 396 6.33 30.19 -34.83
CA ASP A 396 7.66 29.61 -35.08
C ASP A 396 7.84 28.26 -34.35
N ILE A 397 7.46 28.16 -33.08
CA ILE A 397 7.57 26.93 -32.31
C ILE A 397 6.71 25.82 -32.91
N PHE A 398 5.45 26.10 -33.24
CA PHE A 398 4.58 25.13 -33.91
C PHE A 398 5.18 24.67 -35.26
N THR A 399 5.67 25.60 -36.04
CA THR A 399 6.26 25.29 -37.36
C THR A 399 7.45 24.39 -37.26
N ARG A 400 8.39 24.69 -36.34
CA ARG A 400 9.58 23.87 -36.09
C ARG A 400 9.19 22.49 -35.57
N TYR A 401 8.28 22.41 -34.61
CA TYR A 401 7.84 21.16 -34.01
C TYR A 401 7.12 20.26 -35.02
N ILE A 402 6.18 20.79 -35.78
CA ILE A 402 5.45 20.01 -36.79
C ILE A 402 6.37 19.52 -37.91
N LYS A 403 7.32 20.35 -38.37
CA LYS A 403 8.34 19.92 -39.35
C LYS A 403 9.17 18.77 -38.83
N TRP A 404 9.63 18.88 -37.59
CA TRP A 404 10.42 17.83 -36.96
C TRP A 404 9.61 16.52 -36.85
N GLU A 405 8.36 16.57 -36.36
CA GLU A 405 7.47 15.40 -36.27
C GLU A 405 7.23 14.76 -37.65
N ALA A 406 7.04 15.58 -38.69
CA ALA A 406 6.79 15.11 -40.03
C ALA A 406 8.01 14.39 -40.65
N GLU A 407 9.23 14.87 -40.39
CA GLU A 407 10.48 14.25 -40.84
C GLU A 407 10.69 12.85 -40.26
N TYR A 408 10.25 12.62 -39.00
CA TYR A 408 10.36 11.34 -38.32
C TYR A 408 9.13 10.43 -38.44
N ALA A 409 8.07 10.89 -39.13
CA ALA A 409 6.88 10.08 -39.36
C ALA A 409 7.15 8.99 -40.40
N SER A 410 7.08 7.74 -39.99
CA SER A 410 7.41 6.57 -40.84
C SER A 410 6.23 5.61 -41.04
N ASP A 411 5.12 5.81 -40.33
CA ASP A 411 3.93 4.97 -40.40
C ASP A 411 2.62 5.79 -40.29
N ARG A 412 1.49 5.12 -40.61
CA ARG A 412 0.17 5.75 -40.61
C ARG A 412 -0.23 6.37 -39.28
N LYS A 413 0.24 5.80 -38.15
CA LYS A 413 -0.07 6.30 -36.81
C LYS A 413 0.66 7.62 -36.57
N LYS A 414 1.94 7.69 -36.91
CA LYS A 414 2.76 8.91 -36.77
C LYS A 414 2.25 10.04 -37.67
N TYR A 415 1.91 9.76 -38.93
CA TYR A 415 1.29 10.76 -39.79
C TYR A 415 -0.06 11.28 -39.25
N ARG A 416 -0.85 10.45 -38.59
CA ARG A 416 -2.05 10.89 -37.92
C ARG A 416 -1.76 11.89 -36.79
N HIS A 417 -0.72 11.63 -35.99
CA HIS A 417 -0.29 12.57 -34.94
C HIS A 417 0.18 13.91 -35.53
N VAL A 418 0.91 13.91 -36.65
CA VAL A 418 1.27 15.15 -37.35
C VAL A 418 0.01 15.92 -37.76
N CYS A 419 -1.00 15.24 -38.30
CA CYS A 419 -2.29 15.88 -38.67
C CYS A 419 -3.02 16.48 -37.46
N GLU A 420 -2.95 15.85 -36.28
CA GLU A 420 -3.50 16.38 -35.03
C GLU A 420 -2.79 17.68 -34.61
N LYS A 421 -1.45 17.72 -34.73
CA LYS A 421 -0.67 18.93 -34.44
C LYS A 421 -0.96 20.07 -35.42
N LEU A 422 -1.15 19.76 -36.69
CA LEU A 422 -1.60 20.76 -37.72
C LEU A 422 -2.99 21.33 -37.39
N LYS A 423 -3.90 20.50 -36.87
CA LYS A 423 -5.22 21.00 -36.41
C LYS A 423 -5.04 21.93 -35.20
N ALA A 424 -4.21 21.56 -34.23
CA ALA A 424 -3.92 22.41 -33.07
C ALA A 424 -3.31 23.75 -33.53
N TYR A 425 -2.34 23.72 -34.44
CA TYR A 425 -1.73 24.92 -35.03
C TYR A 425 -2.76 25.81 -35.75
N LYS A 426 -3.67 25.22 -36.54
CA LYS A 426 -4.74 25.95 -37.18
C LYS A 426 -5.69 26.59 -36.16
N MET A 427 -6.01 25.91 -35.07
CA MET A 427 -6.84 26.48 -34.00
C MET A 427 -6.13 27.63 -33.29
N ALA A 428 -4.83 27.52 -33.06
CA ALA A 428 -4.07 28.56 -32.40
C ALA A 428 -3.81 29.80 -33.25
N CYS A 429 -3.50 29.61 -34.54
CA CYS A 429 -2.96 30.65 -35.43
C CYS A 429 -3.70 30.77 -36.75
N GLY A 430 -4.86 30.16 -36.91
CA GLY A 430 -5.54 29.98 -38.22
C GLY A 430 -5.97 31.23 -38.97
N ASP A 431 -6.17 32.33 -38.30
CA ASP A 431 -6.58 33.62 -38.89
C ASP A 431 -5.39 34.57 -39.12
N MET A 432 -4.17 34.11 -38.81
CA MET A 432 -2.94 34.85 -39.02
C MET A 432 -2.28 34.39 -40.32
N LYS A 433 -2.44 35.16 -41.38
CA LYS A 433 -1.72 34.98 -42.64
C LYS A 433 -0.53 35.94 -42.71
#